data_21ec44a1d384091a2e44150ab268f2a5
#
_entry.id   21ec44a1d384091a2e44150ab268f2a5
#
_cell.length_a   1.000
_cell.length_b   1.000
_cell.length_c   1.000
_cell.angle_alpha   90.00
_cell.angle_beta   90.00
_cell.angle_gamma   90.00
#
_symmetry.space_group_name_H-M   'P 1'
#
loop_
_entity.id
_entity.type
_entity.pdbx_description
1 polymer ?
#
loop_
_entity_poly.entity_id
_entity_poly.type
_entity_poly.pdbx_seq_one_letter_code
_entity_poly.pdbx_strand_id
1 'polypeptide(L)'
;MLEPKKISADFPSVLYAIIGLGSLLYSLGESGSNGIYTALFAIVGIVFIMSFIKRQFKLEQPLLNLRAFAYKQYRLGILITLLVSGAIMASELMLPLFNQNILKVSPIISGEVMIPSALAMAFLSPFAGRLYDKMGIKKMTMIGALLGLITAVPMFFYNAQTSLGWLTLLYAIRCAGLILCYTPAQVYALNALPQESVVSGNTIIVTMVQVANSFCTALAVTTKNLVQDQTGSVISGYQWSLSTTILVTLLATLLIFGIKKQER
;
A
#
# COMPACT_ATOMS: atom_id res chain seq x y z
N MET A 1 21.44 -27.04 13.92
CA MET A 1 20.06 -26.90 14.39
C MET A 1 20.01 -25.63 15.23
N LEU A 2 19.32 -24.59 14.76
CA LEU A 2 19.13 -23.35 15.55
C LEU A 2 18.03 -23.65 16.56
N GLU A 3 18.36 -23.62 17.85
CA GLU A 3 17.36 -23.72 18.89
C GLU A 3 16.31 -22.60 18.74
N PRO A 4 15.01 -22.90 18.83
CA PRO A 4 13.98 -21.87 18.78
C PRO A 4 14.10 -21.01 20.02
N LYS A 5 14.66 -19.81 19.86
CA LYS A 5 14.72 -18.81 20.92
C LYS A 5 13.28 -18.43 21.28
N LYS A 6 12.80 -18.78 22.46
CA LYS A 6 11.48 -18.40 22.96
C LYS A 6 11.38 -16.88 22.92
N ILE A 7 10.72 -16.35 21.91
CA ILE A 7 10.37 -14.92 21.85
C ILE A 7 9.17 -14.73 22.77
N SER A 8 9.37 -14.17 23.95
CA SER A 8 8.26 -13.72 24.77
C SER A 8 7.63 -12.49 24.11
N ALA A 9 6.38 -12.62 23.68
CA ALA A 9 5.65 -11.50 23.11
C ALA A 9 5.55 -10.38 24.17
N ASP A 10 6.09 -9.19 23.88
CA ASP A 10 5.96 -8.03 24.74
C ASP A 10 4.53 -7.48 24.66
N PHE A 11 3.66 -7.96 25.56
CA PHE A 11 2.24 -7.61 25.60
C PHE A 11 1.97 -6.10 25.61
N PRO A 12 2.71 -5.25 26.38
CA PRO A 12 2.53 -3.81 26.34
C PRO A 12 2.79 -3.20 24.96
N SER A 13 3.80 -3.69 24.20
CA SER A 13 4.05 -3.23 22.84
C SER A 13 2.90 -3.55 21.89
N VAL A 14 2.31 -4.74 22.02
CA VAL A 14 1.13 -5.13 21.23
C VAL A 14 -0.04 -4.19 21.54
N LEU A 15 -0.29 -3.90 22.82
CA LEU A 15 -1.36 -3.00 23.24
C LEU A 15 -1.17 -1.58 22.70
N TYR A 16 0.07 -1.04 22.76
CA TYR A 16 0.38 0.28 22.20
C TYR A 16 0.16 0.32 20.68
N ALA A 17 0.52 -0.74 19.97
CA ALA A 17 0.29 -0.83 18.53
C ALA A 17 -1.21 -0.88 18.18
N ILE A 18 -2.00 -1.69 18.90
CA ILE A 18 -3.44 -1.82 18.66
C ILE A 18 -4.16 -0.49 18.93
N ILE A 19 -3.92 0.12 20.09
CA ILE A 19 -4.56 1.39 20.46
C ILE A 19 -4.10 2.50 19.50
N GLY A 20 -2.79 2.58 19.23
CA GLY A 20 -2.21 3.62 18.37
C GLY A 20 -2.72 3.56 16.94
N LEU A 21 -2.64 2.40 16.30
CA LEU A 21 -3.12 2.21 14.92
C LEU A 21 -4.64 2.29 14.83
N GLY A 22 -5.36 1.66 15.77
CA GLY A 22 -6.82 1.69 15.81
C GLY A 22 -7.36 3.12 15.93
N SER A 23 -6.78 3.93 16.82
CA SER A 23 -7.16 5.34 17.00
C SER A 23 -6.86 6.18 15.77
N LEU A 24 -5.69 6.00 15.13
CA LEU A 24 -5.36 6.73 13.88
C LEU A 24 -6.31 6.37 12.74
N LEU A 25 -6.58 5.08 12.54
CA LEU A 25 -7.48 4.63 11.48
C LEU A 25 -8.92 5.10 11.71
N TYR A 26 -9.39 5.07 12.96
CA TYR A 26 -10.70 5.61 13.32
C TYR A 26 -10.79 7.11 13.02
N SER A 27 -9.78 7.88 13.41
CA SER A 27 -9.69 9.31 13.13
C SER A 27 -9.77 9.62 11.62
N LEU A 28 -9.14 8.82 10.77
CA LEU A 28 -9.22 8.98 9.31
C LEU A 28 -10.59 8.62 8.75
N GLY A 29 -11.24 7.58 9.29
CA GLY A 29 -12.56 7.13 8.83
C GLY A 29 -13.69 8.11 9.18
N GLU A 30 -13.61 8.76 10.33
CA GLU A 30 -14.64 9.67 10.87
C GLU A 30 -14.41 11.16 10.54
N SER A 31 -13.52 11.48 9.63
CA SER A 31 -13.14 12.89 9.33
C SER A 31 -14.28 13.81 8.86
N GLY A 32 -15.53 13.33 8.84
CA GLY A 32 -16.73 14.13 8.46
C GLY A 32 -17.73 14.43 9.58
N SER A 33 -17.69 13.75 10.74
CA SER A 33 -18.83 13.82 11.69
C SER A 33 -18.62 14.73 12.92
N ASN A 34 -17.44 14.74 13.54
CA ASN A 34 -17.14 15.59 14.70
C ASN A 34 -15.64 15.88 14.83
N GLY A 35 -15.21 17.07 14.41
CA GLY A 35 -13.79 17.45 14.37
C GLY A 35 -13.03 17.29 15.70
N ILE A 36 -13.72 17.46 16.85
CA ILE A 36 -13.11 17.31 18.17
C ILE A 36 -12.74 15.84 18.46
N TYR A 37 -13.65 14.90 18.18
CA TYR A 37 -13.38 13.47 18.38
C TYR A 37 -12.32 12.97 17.41
N THR A 38 -12.38 13.39 16.16
CA THR A 38 -11.37 13.10 15.14
C THR A 38 -9.98 13.54 15.60
N ALA A 39 -9.85 14.78 16.09
CA ALA A 39 -8.59 15.31 16.61
C ALA A 39 -8.12 14.57 17.87
N LEU A 40 -9.03 14.23 18.79
CA LEU A 40 -8.71 13.47 19.99
C LEU A 40 -8.15 12.09 19.66
N PHE A 41 -8.82 11.33 18.78
CA PHE A 41 -8.35 10.01 18.35
C PHE A 41 -7.04 10.09 17.58
N ALA A 42 -6.82 11.13 16.77
CA ALA A 42 -5.54 11.36 16.10
C ALA A 42 -4.40 11.57 17.12
N ILE A 43 -4.61 12.41 18.13
CA ILE A 43 -3.62 12.68 19.18
C ILE A 43 -3.32 11.40 19.97
N VAL A 44 -4.35 10.68 20.42
CA VAL A 44 -4.21 9.41 21.13
C VAL A 44 -3.40 8.43 20.27
N GLY A 45 -3.76 8.28 19.02
CA GLY A 45 -3.06 7.41 18.08
C GLY A 45 -1.57 7.74 17.95
N ILE A 46 -1.24 9.03 17.78
CA ILE A 46 0.16 9.50 17.67
C ILE A 46 0.93 9.21 18.96
N VAL A 47 0.35 9.52 20.13
CA VAL A 47 1.00 9.29 21.42
C VAL A 47 1.31 7.81 21.64
N PHE A 48 0.37 6.92 21.35
CA PHE A 48 0.57 5.48 21.51
C PHE A 48 1.57 4.91 20.51
N ILE A 49 1.57 5.37 19.24
CA ILE A 49 2.58 4.98 18.24
C ILE A 49 3.97 5.46 18.66
N MET A 50 4.10 6.69 19.15
CA MET A 50 5.40 7.20 19.62
C MET A 50 5.89 6.40 20.85
N SER A 51 4.98 6.03 21.75
CA SER A 51 5.29 5.19 22.92
C SER A 51 5.73 3.79 22.48
N PHE A 52 5.05 3.19 21.50
CA PHE A 52 5.45 1.93 20.87
C PHE A 52 6.86 2.02 20.32
N ILE A 53 7.14 3.01 19.46
CA ILE A 53 8.47 3.20 18.85
C ILE A 53 9.56 3.36 19.91
N LYS A 54 9.35 4.24 20.91
CA LYS A 54 10.31 4.42 22.01
C LYS A 54 10.58 3.12 22.77
N ARG A 55 9.54 2.31 22.98
CA ARG A 55 9.66 1.02 23.66
C ARG A 55 10.46 0.02 22.81
N GLN A 56 10.20 -0.06 21.50
CA GLN A 56 10.94 -0.97 20.59
C GLN A 56 12.45 -0.68 20.59
N PHE A 57 12.88 0.58 20.73
CA PHE A 57 14.29 0.93 20.84
C PHE A 57 14.93 0.54 22.16
N LYS A 58 14.15 0.38 23.25
CA LYS A 58 14.65 0.04 24.59
C LYS A 58 14.72 -1.46 24.87
N LEU A 59 13.95 -2.26 24.12
CA LEU A 59 13.91 -3.71 24.31
C LEU A 59 15.15 -4.38 23.72
N GLU A 60 15.70 -5.36 24.45
CA GLU A 60 16.78 -6.22 23.95
C GLU A 60 16.30 -7.15 22.82
N GLN A 61 15.03 -7.57 22.88
CA GLN A 61 14.37 -8.38 21.85
C GLN A 61 13.09 -7.64 21.40
N PRO A 62 13.22 -6.63 20.52
CA PRO A 62 12.06 -5.90 20.04
C PRO A 62 11.21 -6.75 19.11
N LEU A 63 9.88 -6.53 19.13
CA LEU A 63 8.96 -7.13 18.15
C LEU A 63 9.34 -6.73 16.72
N LEU A 64 9.74 -5.47 16.56
CA LEU A 64 10.21 -4.92 15.28
C LEU A 64 11.63 -4.34 15.47
N ASN A 65 12.61 -4.93 14.81
CA ASN A 65 13.99 -4.45 14.86
C ASN A 65 14.16 -3.21 13.97
N LEU A 66 13.79 -2.04 14.52
CA LEU A 66 13.83 -0.75 13.81
C LEU A 66 15.24 -0.33 13.35
N ARG A 67 16.30 -1.03 13.75
CA ARG A 67 17.68 -0.79 13.27
C ARG A 67 17.83 -1.05 11.78
N ALA A 68 16.93 -1.85 11.17
CA ALA A 68 16.86 -2.06 9.72
C ALA A 68 16.72 -0.72 8.96
N PHE A 69 16.08 0.28 9.54
CA PHE A 69 15.96 1.61 8.96
C PHE A 69 17.26 2.43 8.91
N ALA A 70 18.34 1.97 9.52
CA ALA A 70 19.67 2.58 9.33
C ALA A 70 20.16 2.42 7.89
N TYR A 71 19.78 1.35 7.20
CA TYR A 71 20.18 1.08 5.82
C TYR A 71 19.38 1.91 4.82
N LYS A 72 20.03 2.79 4.06
CA LYS A 72 19.38 3.66 3.07
C LYS A 72 18.58 2.89 2.01
N GLN A 73 19.13 1.77 1.54
CA GLN A 73 18.48 0.93 0.54
C GLN A 73 17.20 0.27 1.10
N TYR A 74 17.23 -0.18 2.36
CA TYR A 74 16.06 -0.71 3.04
C TYR A 74 14.96 0.35 3.15
N ARG A 75 15.28 1.56 3.60
CA ARG A 75 14.31 2.67 3.70
C ARG A 75 13.66 2.98 2.36
N LEU A 76 14.46 3.04 1.30
CA LEU A 76 13.96 3.37 -0.03
C LEU A 76 13.07 2.25 -0.58
N GLY A 77 13.53 0.99 -0.46
CA GLY A 77 12.77 -0.17 -0.92
C GLY A 77 11.44 -0.34 -0.17
N ILE A 78 11.45 -0.21 1.16
CA ILE A 78 10.21 -0.31 1.95
C ILE A 78 9.23 0.82 1.60
N LEU A 79 9.68 2.08 1.45
CA LEU A 79 8.80 3.19 1.07
C LEU A 79 8.13 2.97 -0.27
N ILE A 80 8.85 2.49 -1.28
CA ILE A 80 8.27 2.14 -2.58
C ILE A 80 7.25 1.01 -2.40
N THR A 81 7.60 -0.04 -1.65
CA THR A 81 6.71 -1.17 -1.38
C THR A 81 5.40 -0.73 -0.71
N LEU A 82 5.48 0.15 0.29
CA LEU A 82 4.32 0.67 1.02
C LEU A 82 3.39 1.49 0.12
N LEU A 83 3.95 2.39 -0.69
CA LEU A 83 3.17 3.23 -1.60
C LEU A 83 2.49 2.40 -2.68
N VAL A 84 3.22 1.46 -3.29
CA VAL A 84 2.67 0.58 -4.33
C VAL A 84 1.57 -0.32 -3.78
N SER A 85 1.79 -0.93 -2.61
CA SER A 85 0.79 -1.76 -1.93
C SER A 85 -0.47 -0.97 -1.59
N GLY A 86 -0.31 0.23 -1.02
CA GLY A 86 -1.42 1.10 -0.70
C GLY A 86 -2.24 1.52 -1.93
N ALA A 87 -1.56 1.79 -3.06
CA ALA A 87 -2.25 2.11 -4.33
C ALA A 87 -3.04 0.92 -4.88
N ILE A 88 -2.52 -0.31 -4.74
CA ILE A 88 -3.24 -1.54 -5.11
C ILE A 88 -4.50 -1.67 -4.23
N MET A 89 -4.34 -1.64 -2.92
CA MET A 89 -5.43 -1.90 -1.96
C MET A 89 -6.54 -0.83 -2.05
N ALA A 90 -6.18 0.45 -2.19
CA ALA A 90 -7.16 1.52 -2.38
C ALA A 90 -7.97 1.32 -3.68
N SER A 91 -7.32 0.91 -4.78
CA SER A 91 -8.01 0.60 -6.04
C SER A 91 -8.88 -0.64 -5.92
N GLU A 92 -8.41 -1.66 -5.20
CA GLU A 92 -9.11 -2.94 -4.97
C GLU A 92 -10.41 -2.75 -4.17
N LEU A 93 -10.47 -1.76 -3.29
CA LEU A 93 -11.70 -1.38 -2.60
C LEU A 93 -12.59 -0.48 -3.48
N MET A 94 -12.02 0.56 -4.10
CA MET A 94 -12.81 1.58 -4.79
C MET A 94 -13.45 1.07 -6.09
N LEU A 95 -12.80 0.15 -6.79
CA LEU A 95 -13.29 -0.33 -8.08
C LEU A 95 -14.59 -1.14 -7.97
N PRO A 96 -14.74 -2.14 -7.09
CA PRO A 96 -16.00 -2.83 -6.88
C PRO A 96 -17.12 -1.89 -6.42
N LEU A 97 -16.81 -0.92 -5.57
CA LEU A 97 -17.78 0.07 -5.12
C LEU A 97 -18.25 0.97 -6.27
N PHE A 98 -17.33 1.37 -7.17
CA PHE A 98 -17.68 2.10 -8.39
C PHE A 98 -18.60 1.26 -9.29
N ASN A 99 -18.24 0.00 -9.54
CA ASN A 99 -19.04 -0.92 -10.36
C ASN A 99 -20.45 -1.07 -9.85
N GLN A 100 -20.63 -1.27 -8.54
CA GLN A 100 -21.94 -1.46 -7.94
C GLN A 100 -22.74 -0.16 -7.84
N ASN A 101 -22.10 0.96 -7.45
CA ASN A 101 -22.82 2.21 -7.18
C ASN A 101 -23.06 3.06 -8.44
N ILE A 102 -22.15 3.03 -9.42
CA ILE A 102 -22.22 3.85 -10.63
C ILE A 102 -22.71 3.03 -11.83
N LEU A 103 -22.07 1.90 -12.10
CA LEU A 103 -22.45 1.05 -13.23
C LEU A 103 -23.67 0.15 -12.92
N LYS A 104 -24.11 0.13 -11.64
CA LYS A 104 -25.29 -0.65 -11.18
C LYS A 104 -25.23 -2.14 -11.50
N VAL A 105 -24.03 -2.71 -11.59
CA VAL A 105 -23.86 -4.16 -11.80
C VAL A 105 -23.97 -4.93 -10.49
N SER A 106 -24.31 -6.21 -10.59
CA SER A 106 -24.41 -7.08 -9.41
C SER A 106 -23.03 -7.27 -8.74
N PRO A 107 -23.00 -7.60 -7.43
CA PRO A 107 -21.75 -7.92 -6.74
C PRO A 107 -20.95 -9.06 -7.39
N ILE A 108 -21.64 -10.03 -8.00
CA ILE A 108 -21.02 -11.15 -8.71
C ILE A 108 -20.25 -10.64 -9.92
N ILE A 109 -20.89 -9.88 -10.80
CA ILE A 109 -20.22 -9.26 -11.98
C ILE A 109 -19.08 -8.36 -11.56
N SER A 110 -19.28 -7.58 -10.49
CA SER A 110 -18.23 -6.73 -9.94
C SER A 110 -17.00 -7.53 -9.47
N GLY A 111 -17.21 -8.72 -8.91
CA GLY A 111 -16.15 -9.66 -8.54
C GLY A 111 -15.45 -10.27 -9.76
N GLU A 112 -16.20 -10.65 -10.80
CA GLU A 112 -15.65 -11.20 -12.04
C GLU A 112 -14.69 -10.21 -12.73
N VAL A 113 -14.97 -8.92 -12.69
CA VAL A 113 -14.10 -7.83 -13.19
C VAL A 113 -12.73 -7.85 -12.51
N MET A 114 -12.63 -8.34 -11.28
CA MET A 114 -11.37 -8.40 -10.52
C MET A 114 -10.53 -9.64 -10.85
N ILE A 115 -11.12 -10.70 -11.42
CA ILE A 115 -10.43 -11.99 -11.69
C ILE A 115 -9.20 -11.81 -12.59
N PRO A 116 -9.26 -11.09 -13.74
CA PRO A 116 -8.10 -10.93 -14.61
C PRO A 116 -6.92 -10.23 -13.93
N SER A 117 -7.18 -9.27 -13.04
CA SER A 117 -6.11 -8.60 -12.28
C SER A 117 -5.46 -9.54 -11.27
N ALA A 118 -6.23 -10.34 -10.56
CA ALA A 118 -5.73 -11.33 -9.62
C ALA A 118 -4.88 -12.40 -10.33
N LEU A 119 -5.34 -12.90 -11.46
CA LEU A 119 -4.59 -13.82 -12.30
C LEU A 119 -3.28 -13.20 -12.81
N ALA A 120 -3.33 -11.97 -13.31
CA ALA A 120 -2.13 -11.26 -13.76
C ALA A 120 -1.09 -11.14 -12.64
N MET A 121 -1.51 -10.77 -11.42
CA MET A 121 -0.62 -10.70 -10.27
C MET A 121 -0.06 -12.08 -9.88
N ALA A 122 -0.90 -13.11 -9.85
CA ALA A 122 -0.50 -14.47 -9.51
C ALA A 122 0.55 -15.03 -10.48
N PHE A 123 0.33 -14.84 -11.79
CA PHE A 123 1.27 -15.30 -12.81
C PHE A 123 2.56 -14.46 -12.86
N LEU A 124 2.46 -13.14 -12.75
CA LEU A 124 3.64 -12.26 -12.86
C LEU A 124 4.53 -12.26 -11.62
N SER A 125 3.98 -12.52 -10.42
CA SER A 125 4.75 -12.49 -9.17
C SER A 125 5.99 -13.42 -9.20
N PRO A 126 5.91 -14.71 -9.61
CA PRO A 126 7.09 -15.57 -9.73
C PRO A 126 8.08 -15.12 -10.82
N PHE A 127 7.56 -14.54 -11.91
CA PHE A 127 8.40 -14.02 -13.00
C PHE A 127 9.09 -12.71 -12.62
N ALA A 128 8.51 -11.94 -11.72
CA ALA A 128 9.08 -10.69 -11.25
C ALA A 128 10.48 -10.89 -10.65
N GLY A 129 10.70 -11.97 -9.88
CA GLY A 129 12.02 -12.30 -9.35
C GLY A 129 13.05 -12.61 -10.44
N ARG A 130 12.69 -13.45 -11.41
CA ARG A 130 13.57 -13.81 -12.54
C ARG A 130 13.89 -12.62 -13.45
N LEU A 131 12.92 -11.75 -13.64
CA LEU A 131 13.06 -10.55 -14.46
C LEU A 131 13.94 -9.50 -13.75
N TYR A 132 13.82 -9.41 -12.41
CA TYR A 132 14.70 -8.63 -11.56
C TYR A 132 16.16 -9.03 -11.76
N ASP A 133 16.48 -10.33 -11.77
CA ASP A 133 17.84 -10.82 -11.96
C ASP A 133 18.43 -10.45 -13.32
N LYS A 134 17.59 -10.38 -14.38
CA LYS A 134 18.03 -10.06 -15.74
C LYS A 134 18.12 -8.56 -16.02
N MET A 135 17.12 -7.80 -15.62
CA MET A 135 16.99 -6.37 -15.99
C MET A 135 17.54 -5.42 -14.91
N GLY A 136 17.73 -5.91 -13.70
CA GLY A 136 18.07 -5.11 -12.53
C GLY A 136 16.88 -4.33 -11.96
N ILE A 137 16.97 -4.01 -10.67
CA ILE A 137 15.87 -3.41 -9.92
C ILE A 137 15.31 -2.13 -10.55
N LYS A 138 16.18 -1.18 -10.90
CA LYS A 138 15.76 0.17 -11.33
C LYS A 138 14.92 0.14 -12.60
N LYS A 139 15.33 -0.64 -13.59
CA LYS A 139 14.58 -0.76 -14.86
C LYS A 139 13.23 -1.41 -14.64
N MET A 140 13.21 -2.48 -13.86
CA MET A 140 12.00 -3.25 -13.66
C MET A 140 10.96 -2.50 -12.85
N THR A 141 11.36 -1.93 -11.69
CA THR A 141 10.44 -1.11 -10.89
C THR A 141 9.94 0.12 -11.66
N MET A 142 10.79 0.73 -12.50
CA MET A 142 10.38 1.86 -13.35
C MET A 142 9.32 1.45 -14.37
N ILE A 143 9.52 0.34 -15.09
CA ILE A 143 8.54 -0.17 -16.06
C ILE A 143 7.22 -0.46 -15.35
N GLY A 144 7.27 -1.15 -14.22
CA GLY A 144 6.08 -1.47 -13.43
C GLY A 144 5.33 -0.22 -12.95
N ALA A 145 6.05 0.75 -12.42
CA ALA A 145 5.47 2.01 -11.95
C ALA A 145 4.88 2.85 -13.09
N LEU A 146 5.55 2.93 -14.24
CA LEU A 146 5.03 3.63 -15.42
C LEU A 146 3.78 2.97 -15.98
N LEU A 147 3.73 1.64 -16.06
CA LEU A 147 2.51 0.92 -16.44
C LEU A 147 1.37 1.21 -15.46
N GLY A 148 1.67 1.20 -14.15
CA GLY A 148 0.71 1.56 -13.12
C GLY A 148 0.19 3.00 -13.24
N LEU A 149 1.03 3.97 -13.64
CA LEU A 149 0.64 5.36 -13.85
C LEU A 149 -0.18 5.55 -15.13
N ILE A 150 0.31 5.02 -16.26
CA ILE A 150 -0.36 5.17 -17.56
C ILE A 150 -1.77 4.61 -17.51
N THR A 151 -1.97 3.47 -16.82
CA THR A 151 -3.29 2.85 -16.68
C THR A 151 -4.17 3.52 -15.62
N ALA A 152 -3.58 4.26 -14.67
CA ALA A 152 -4.34 4.99 -13.67
C ALA A 152 -4.98 6.27 -14.22
N VAL A 153 -4.34 6.94 -15.19
CA VAL A 153 -4.86 8.21 -15.77
C VAL A 153 -6.25 8.03 -16.39
N PRO A 154 -6.52 7.02 -17.25
CA PRO A 154 -7.86 6.80 -17.76
C PRO A 154 -8.91 6.51 -16.71
N MET A 155 -8.53 5.96 -15.54
CA MET A 155 -9.47 5.67 -14.45
C MET A 155 -10.09 6.95 -13.86
N PHE A 156 -9.42 8.09 -13.97
CA PHE A 156 -9.99 9.38 -13.57
C PHE A 156 -11.20 9.79 -14.43
N PHE A 157 -11.29 9.32 -15.66
CA PHE A 157 -12.37 9.64 -16.60
C PHE A 157 -13.52 8.62 -16.57
N TYR A 158 -13.51 7.68 -15.63
CA TYR A 158 -14.60 6.70 -15.49
C TYR A 158 -15.92 7.39 -15.19
N ASN A 159 -16.98 6.94 -15.85
CA ASN A 159 -18.34 7.47 -15.73
C ASN A 159 -19.36 6.32 -15.87
N ALA A 160 -20.65 6.66 -15.82
CA ALA A 160 -21.74 5.67 -15.92
C ALA A 160 -21.82 4.93 -17.27
N GLN A 161 -21.11 5.41 -18.32
CA GLN A 161 -21.07 4.80 -19.64
C GLN A 161 -19.77 4.01 -19.88
N THR A 162 -18.88 3.95 -18.88
CA THR A 162 -17.62 3.19 -18.99
C THR A 162 -17.92 1.71 -19.14
N SER A 163 -17.39 1.08 -20.20
CA SER A 163 -17.60 -0.35 -20.41
C SER A 163 -16.83 -1.19 -19.40
N LEU A 164 -17.48 -2.26 -18.90
CA LEU A 164 -16.85 -3.20 -17.96
C LEU A 164 -15.58 -3.83 -18.53
N GLY A 165 -15.58 -4.17 -19.82
CA GLY A 165 -14.42 -4.77 -20.48
C GLY A 165 -13.21 -3.84 -20.50
N TRP A 166 -13.41 -2.55 -20.77
CA TRP A 166 -12.36 -1.53 -20.71
C TRP A 166 -11.79 -1.35 -19.30
N LEU A 167 -12.68 -1.27 -18.31
CA LEU A 167 -12.34 -1.15 -16.92
C LEU A 167 -11.54 -2.38 -16.42
N THR A 168 -12.00 -3.59 -16.76
CA THR A 168 -11.32 -4.85 -16.45
C THR A 168 -9.91 -4.89 -17.04
N LEU A 169 -9.77 -4.52 -18.32
CA LEU A 169 -8.49 -4.53 -19.02
C LEU A 169 -7.49 -3.55 -18.40
N LEU A 170 -7.91 -2.30 -18.18
CA LEU A 170 -7.04 -1.28 -17.57
C LEU A 170 -6.62 -1.66 -16.17
N TYR A 171 -7.54 -2.20 -15.38
CA TYR A 171 -7.23 -2.61 -14.01
C TYR A 171 -6.28 -3.82 -13.98
N ALA A 172 -6.46 -4.79 -14.87
CA ALA A 172 -5.55 -5.93 -14.98
C ALA A 172 -4.13 -5.51 -15.36
N ILE A 173 -3.98 -4.62 -16.36
CA ILE A 173 -2.68 -4.08 -16.76
C ILE A 173 -2.06 -3.25 -15.62
N ARG A 174 -2.85 -2.47 -14.90
CA ARG A 174 -2.40 -1.71 -13.74
C ARG A 174 -1.81 -2.62 -12.67
N CYS A 175 -2.56 -3.66 -12.26
CA CYS A 175 -2.12 -4.60 -11.24
C CYS A 175 -0.87 -5.37 -11.69
N ALA A 176 -0.80 -5.76 -12.97
CA ALA A 176 0.39 -6.35 -13.59
C ALA A 176 1.61 -5.43 -13.48
N GLY A 177 1.45 -4.14 -13.77
CA GLY A 177 2.51 -3.16 -13.60
C GLY A 177 2.93 -2.99 -12.14
N LEU A 178 1.97 -2.81 -11.24
CA LEU A 178 2.26 -2.57 -9.83
C LEU A 178 2.93 -3.76 -9.15
N ILE A 179 2.59 -5.02 -9.49
CA ILE A 179 3.28 -6.19 -8.94
C ILE A 179 4.74 -6.28 -9.42
N LEU A 180 5.02 -5.87 -10.67
CA LEU A 180 6.38 -5.77 -11.21
C LEU A 180 7.20 -4.65 -10.54
N CYS A 181 6.58 -3.73 -9.84
CA CYS A 181 7.24 -2.73 -9.00
C CYS A 181 7.37 -3.22 -7.55
N TYR A 182 6.30 -3.77 -6.98
CA TYR A 182 6.19 -4.20 -5.59
C TYR A 182 7.24 -5.25 -5.21
N THR A 183 7.26 -6.38 -5.94
CA THR A 183 8.11 -7.52 -5.62
C THR A 183 9.61 -7.18 -5.65
N PRO A 184 10.15 -6.53 -6.71
CA PRO A 184 11.56 -6.14 -6.73
C PRO A 184 11.91 -5.09 -5.67
N ALA A 185 11.00 -4.17 -5.34
CA ALA A 185 11.25 -3.18 -4.30
C ALA A 185 11.40 -3.83 -2.92
N GLN A 186 10.57 -4.84 -2.62
CA GLN A 186 10.66 -5.62 -1.39
C GLN A 186 11.96 -6.41 -1.33
N VAL A 187 12.35 -7.11 -2.41
CA VAL A 187 13.61 -7.85 -2.49
C VAL A 187 14.81 -6.91 -2.32
N TYR A 188 14.78 -5.74 -2.94
CA TYR A 188 15.82 -4.72 -2.80
C TYR A 188 15.98 -4.23 -1.35
N ALA A 189 14.87 -4.04 -0.65
CA ALA A 189 14.90 -3.69 0.75
C ALA A 189 15.58 -4.78 1.59
N LEU A 190 15.16 -6.03 1.42
CA LEU A 190 15.66 -7.16 2.19
C LEU A 190 17.14 -7.47 1.90
N ASN A 191 17.57 -7.35 0.65
CA ASN A 191 18.96 -7.57 0.25
C ASN A 191 19.95 -6.53 0.81
N ALA A 192 19.45 -5.42 1.36
CA ALA A 192 20.26 -4.42 2.04
C ALA A 192 20.62 -4.79 3.48
N LEU A 193 19.98 -5.83 4.04
CA LEU A 193 20.14 -6.23 5.43
C LEU A 193 21.15 -7.38 5.58
N PRO A 194 21.88 -7.43 6.70
CA PRO A 194 22.62 -8.63 7.09
C PRO A 194 21.68 -9.84 7.19
N GLN A 195 22.18 -11.03 6.86
CA GLN A 195 21.37 -12.25 6.78
C GLN A 195 20.60 -12.56 8.07
N GLU A 196 21.18 -12.25 9.21
CA GLU A 196 20.56 -12.41 10.54
C GLU A 196 19.34 -11.48 10.75
N SER A 197 19.30 -10.36 10.04
CA SER A 197 18.25 -9.35 10.14
C SER A 197 17.16 -9.45 9.06
N VAL A 198 17.32 -10.32 8.07
CA VAL A 198 16.37 -10.44 6.95
C VAL A 198 14.97 -10.84 7.42
N VAL A 199 14.87 -11.82 8.34
CA VAL A 199 13.59 -12.29 8.87
C VAL A 199 12.87 -11.16 9.61
N SER A 200 13.58 -10.46 10.50
CA SER A 200 13.00 -9.32 11.23
C SER A 200 12.65 -8.14 10.31
N GLY A 201 13.49 -7.89 9.30
CA GLY A 201 13.22 -6.89 8.27
C GLY A 201 11.96 -7.20 7.46
N ASN A 202 11.77 -8.46 7.09
CA ASN A 202 10.56 -8.89 6.39
C ASN A 202 9.30 -8.74 7.28
N THR A 203 9.39 -9.06 8.56
CA THR A 203 8.29 -8.85 9.53
C THR A 203 7.88 -7.37 9.58
N ILE A 204 8.87 -6.46 9.59
CA ILE A 204 8.60 -5.01 9.53
C ILE A 204 7.86 -4.66 8.23
N ILE A 205 8.33 -5.13 7.08
CA ILE A 205 7.69 -4.84 5.79
C ILE A 205 6.25 -5.30 5.80
N VAL A 206 5.98 -6.55 6.18
CA VAL A 206 4.61 -7.11 6.20
C VAL A 206 3.70 -6.31 7.13
N THR A 207 4.17 -5.95 8.31
CA THR A 207 3.40 -5.15 9.27
C THR A 207 3.10 -3.75 8.71
N MET A 208 4.13 -3.06 8.20
CA MET A 208 3.97 -1.70 7.68
C MET A 208 3.13 -1.66 6.39
N VAL A 209 3.17 -2.72 5.57
CA VAL A 209 2.30 -2.86 4.39
C VAL A 209 0.83 -2.86 4.81
N GLN A 210 0.46 -3.56 5.88
CA GLN A 210 -0.93 -3.56 6.36
C GLN A 210 -1.37 -2.18 6.87
N VAL A 211 -0.46 -1.48 7.55
CA VAL A 211 -0.71 -0.10 7.98
C VAL A 211 -0.89 0.84 6.78
N ALA A 212 0.00 0.74 5.78
CA ALA A 212 -0.08 1.55 4.57
C ALA A 212 -1.34 1.26 3.76
N ASN A 213 -1.72 -0.02 3.64
CA ASN A 213 -2.94 -0.45 2.98
C ASN A 213 -4.18 0.17 3.65
N SER A 214 -4.27 0.09 4.97
CA SER A 214 -5.37 0.68 5.74
C SER A 214 -5.41 2.20 5.59
N PHE A 215 -4.25 2.86 5.66
CA PHE A 215 -4.13 4.31 5.50
C PHE A 215 -4.56 4.77 4.10
N CYS A 216 -4.04 4.15 3.04
CA CYS A 216 -4.38 4.51 1.66
C CYS A 216 -5.86 4.23 1.35
N THR A 217 -6.42 3.16 1.90
CA THR A 217 -7.85 2.84 1.78
C THR A 217 -8.71 3.89 2.48
N ALA A 218 -8.36 4.26 3.71
CA ALA A 218 -9.06 5.32 4.44
C ALA A 218 -8.97 6.66 3.71
N LEU A 219 -7.78 7.02 3.18
CA LEU A 219 -7.59 8.22 2.38
C LEU A 219 -8.49 8.23 1.13
N ALA A 220 -8.57 7.11 0.42
CA ALA A 220 -9.41 6.97 -0.75
C ALA A 220 -10.90 7.13 -0.43
N VAL A 221 -11.37 6.50 0.66
CA VAL A 221 -12.77 6.63 1.13
C VAL A 221 -13.07 8.05 1.57
N THR A 222 -12.19 8.66 2.36
CA THR A 222 -12.35 10.04 2.82
C THR A 222 -12.40 11.03 1.66
N THR A 223 -11.50 10.90 0.70
CA THR A 223 -11.50 11.74 -0.51
C THR A 223 -12.81 11.58 -1.29
N LYS A 224 -13.28 10.33 -1.48
CA LYS A 224 -14.57 10.06 -2.13
C LYS A 224 -15.70 10.78 -1.42
N ASN A 225 -15.82 10.67 -0.10
CA ASN A 225 -16.90 11.25 0.67
C ASN A 225 -16.85 12.79 0.66
N LEU A 226 -15.68 13.38 0.93
CA LEU A 226 -15.49 14.83 0.93
C LEU A 226 -15.85 15.48 -0.41
N VAL A 227 -15.39 14.89 -1.52
CA VAL A 227 -15.72 15.43 -2.85
C VAL A 227 -17.19 15.22 -3.19
N GLN A 228 -17.77 14.08 -2.82
CA GLN A 228 -19.20 13.83 -3.01
C GLN A 228 -20.04 14.85 -2.24
N ASP A 229 -19.69 15.16 -0.99
CA ASP A 229 -20.42 16.13 -0.15
C ASP A 229 -20.30 17.57 -0.69
N GLN A 230 -19.11 17.93 -1.20
CA GLN A 230 -18.87 19.28 -1.75
C GLN A 230 -19.51 19.48 -3.13
N THR A 231 -19.50 18.45 -3.99
CA THR A 231 -19.96 18.58 -5.39
C THR A 231 -21.39 18.08 -5.62
N GLY A 232 -21.96 17.34 -4.67
CA GLY A 232 -23.23 16.62 -4.83
C GLY A 232 -23.15 15.45 -5.83
N SER A 233 -21.95 15.15 -6.37
CA SER A 233 -21.74 14.15 -7.42
C SER A 233 -21.01 12.91 -6.90
N VAL A 234 -21.71 11.78 -6.89
CA VAL A 234 -21.12 10.49 -6.52
C VAL A 234 -20.00 10.08 -7.48
N ILE A 235 -20.18 10.36 -8.78
CA ILE A 235 -19.17 10.05 -9.82
C ILE A 235 -17.89 10.81 -9.56
N SER A 236 -17.98 12.11 -9.28
CA SER A 236 -16.81 12.94 -8.96
C SER A 236 -16.09 12.43 -7.71
N GLY A 237 -16.81 11.96 -6.68
CA GLY A 237 -16.24 11.35 -5.52
C GLY A 237 -15.35 10.14 -5.86
N TYR A 238 -15.82 9.23 -6.71
CA TYR A 238 -15.02 8.07 -7.16
C TYR A 238 -13.84 8.47 -8.04
N GLN A 239 -14.01 9.42 -8.95
CA GLN A 239 -12.92 9.92 -9.81
C GLN A 239 -11.77 10.49 -8.99
N TRP A 240 -12.07 11.34 -8.03
CA TRP A 240 -11.06 11.92 -7.14
C TRP A 240 -10.45 10.89 -6.20
N SER A 241 -11.22 9.93 -5.71
CA SER A 241 -10.70 8.81 -4.92
C SER A 241 -9.70 7.97 -5.71
N LEU A 242 -9.99 7.63 -6.96
CA LEU A 242 -9.07 6.93 -7.84
C LEU A 242 -7.83 7.79 -8.17
N SER A 243 -7.96 9.11 -8.25
CA SER A 243 -6.81 10.00 -8.46
C SER A 243 -5.84 10.04 -7.28
N THR A 244 -6.28 9.76 -6.06
CA THR A 244 -5.35 9.60 -4.92
C THR A 244 -4.37 8.44 -5.18
N THR A 245 -4.82 7.38 -5.85
CA THR A 245 -3.96 6.25 -6.22
C THR A 245 -2.95 6.62 -7.32
N ILE A 246 -3.27 7.59 -8.19
CA ILE A 246 -2.34 8.17 -9.17
C ILE A 246 -1.22 8.91 -8.44
N LEU A 247 -1.58 9.76 -7.47
CA LEU A 247 -0.61 10.51 -6.67
C LEU A 247 0.34 9.58 -5.92
N VAL A 248 -0.21 8.55 -5.26
CA VAL A 248 0.59 7.56 -4.51
C VAL A 248 1.54 6.79 -5.44
N THR A 249 1.07 6.39 -6.64
CA THR A 249 1.91 5.71 -7.63
C THR A 249 2.97 6.65 -8.20
N LEU A 250 2.65 7.93 -8.40
CA LEU A 250 3.60 8.95 -8.84
C LEU A 250 4.71 9.15 -7.81
N LEU A 251 4.37 9.25 -6.52
CA LEU A 251 5.34 9.34 -5.43
C LEU A 251 6.26 8.12 -5.41
N ALA A 252 5.70 6.91 -5.56
CA ALA A 252 6.50 5.69 -5.67
C ALA A 252 7.47 5.77 -6.87
N THR A 253 6.99 6.24 -8.03
CA THR A 253 7.80 6.40 -9.24
C THR A 253 8.96 7.39 -9.02
N LEU A 254 8.70 8.51 -8.35
CA LEU A 254 9.75 9.49 -8.03
C LEU A 254 10.83 8.90 -7.10
N LEU A 255 10.44 8.08 -6.12
CA LEU A 255 11.39 7.41 -5.25
C LEU A 255 12.29 6.41 -5.99
N ILE A 256 11.83 5.82 -7.10
CA ILE A 256 12.63 4.88 -7.91
C ILE A 256 13.86 5.56 -8.52
N PHE A 257 13.80 6.87 -8.80
CA PHE A 257 14.99 7.61 -9.25
C PHE A 257 16.11 7.62 -8.22
N GLY A 258 15.76 7.53 -6.92
CA GLY A 258 16.72 7.42 -5.82
C GLY A 258 17.40 6.05 -5.70
N ILE A 259 16.96 5.04 -6.44
CA ILE A 259 17.60 3.73 -6.47
C ILE A 259 18.93 3.85 -7.19
N LYS A 260 20.02 3.58 -6.47
CA LYS A 260 21.35 3.46 -7.07
C LYS A 260 21.43 2.17 -7.87
N LYS A 261 22.06 2.24 -9.05
CA LYS A 261 22.38 1.05 -9.84
C LYS A 261 23.24 0.13 -8.99
N GLN A 262 22.77 -1.07 -8.72
CA GLN A 262 23.59 -2.09 -8.07
C GLN A 262 24.63 -2.52 -9.10
N GLU A 263 25.89 -2.15 -8.89
CA GLU A 263 27.00 -2.76 -9.62
C GLU A 263 27.08 -4.22 -9.17
N ARG A 264 27.00 -5.12 -10.14
CA ARG A 264 27.18 -6.57 -9.94
C ARG A 264 28.63 -6.90 -9.75
#